data_0121ad5b1c3021039cf2dbb75200cd2b
#
_entry.id   0121ad5b1c3021039cf2dbb75200cd2b
#
_cell.length_a   1.000
_cell.length_b   1.000
_cell.length_c   1.000
_cell.angle_alpha   90.00
_cell.angle_beta   90.00
_cell.angle_gamma   90.00
#
_symmetry.space_group_name_H-M   'P 1'
#
loop_
_entity.id
_entity.type
_entity.pdbx_description
1 polymer ?
#
loop_
_entity_poly.entity_id
_entity_poly.type
_entity_poly.pdbx_seq_one_letter_code
_entity_poly.pdbx_strand_id
1 'polypeptide(L)'
;MKYPVYCIRDQKVGFQPQLILEQSDQSAVRGFSFAINGNEGLMNYSPADFDLFRIGEFDTETGSFVPVVPVNVCSGVSVFGDKK
;
A
#
# COMPACT_ATOMS: atom_id res chain seq x y z
N MET A 1 -17.87 2.62 10.80
CA MET A 1 -16.49 3.10 10.89
C MET A 1 -15.83 3.04 9.54
N LYS A 2 -15.09 4.05 9.17
CA LYS A 2 -14.51 4.14 7.84
C LYS A 2 -13.01 3.92 7.89
N TYR A 3 -12.53 3.08 6.98
CA TYR A 3 -11.11 2.76 6.90
C TYR A 3 -10.58 3.14 5.53
N PRO A 4 -9.42 3.76 5.46
CA PRO A 4 -8.79 3.97 4.16
C PRO A 4 -8.39 2.64 3.54
N VAL A 5 -8.48 2.57 2.23
CA VAL A 5 -8.17 1.36 1.45
C VAL A 5 -6.97 1.65 0.56
N TYR A 6 -6.02 0.75 0.59
CA TYR A 6 -4.76 0.92 -0.11
C TYR A 6 -4.54 -0.23 -1.08
N CYS A 7 -3.67 0.02 -2.05
CA CYS A 7 -3.26 -1.00 -3.00
C CYS A 7 -1.83 -0.71 -3.44
N ILE A 8 -1.06 -1.75 -3.63
CA ILE A 8 0.31 -1.64 -4.08
C ILE A 8 0.31 -1.64 -5.60
N ARG A 9 1.03 -0.71 -6.20
CA ARG A 9 1.18 -0.65 -7.64
C ARG A 9 2.59 -1.07 -8.03
N ASP A 10 2.66 -2.02 -8.95
CA ASP A 10 3.89 -2.38 -9.62
C ASP A 10 3.97 -1.54 -10.89
N GLN A 11 4.94 -0.66 -10.99
CA GLN A 11 5.03 0.27 -12.11
C GLN A 11 5.10 -0.40 -13.47
N LYS A 12 5.52 -1.65 -13.50
CA LYS A 12 5.67 -2.38 -14.75
C LYS A 12 4.44 -3.15 -15.16
N VAL A 13 3.59 -3.50 -14.20
CA VAL A 13 2.45 -4.38 -14.46
C VAL A 13 1.13 -3.72 -14.12
N GLY A 14 1.10 -2.83 -13.14
CA GLY A 14 -0.12 -2.19 -12.68
C GLY A 14 -0.40 -2.51 -11.23
N PHE A 15 -1.61 -2.19 -10.79
CA PHE A 15 -2.00 -2.44 -9.40
C PHE A 15 -2.13 -3.93 -9.13
N GLN A 16 -1.68 -4.35 -7.96
CA GLN A 16 -1.85 -5.73 -7.52
C GLN A 16 -3.31 -5.99 -7.19
N PRO A 17 -3.81 -7.21 -7.42
CA PRO A 17 -5.22 -7.51 -7.15
C PRO A 17 -5.47 -7.82 -5.67
N GLN A 18 -5.02 -6.94 -4.80
CA GLN A 18 -5.17 -7.08 -3.36
C GLN A 18 -5.45 -5.73 -2.75
N LEU A 19 -6.54 -5.64 -2.01
CA LEU A 19 -6.89 -4.40 -1.31
C LEU A 19 -6.47 -4.54 0.14
N ILE A 20 -5.91 -3.46 0.67
CA ILE A 20 -5.38 -3.43 2.03
C ILE A 20 -6.15 -2.39 2.82
N LEU A 21 -6.76 -2.78 3.92
CA LEU A 21 -7.44 -1.85 4.81
C LEU A 21 -6.55 -1.62 6.02
N GLU A 22 -6.37 -0.35 6.35
CA GLU A 22 -5.58 0.04 7.51
C GLU A 22 -6.27 1.19 8.23
N GLN A 23 -5.84 1.44 9.45
CA GLN A 23 -6.44 2.52 10.24
C GLN A 23 -5.96 3.89 9.81
N SER A 24 -4.77 3.97 9.25
CA SER A 24 -4.17 5.25 8.87
C SER A 24 -3.09 5.04 7.84
N ASP A 25 -2.65 6.13 7.23
CA ASP A 25 -1.53 6.08 6.31
C ASP A 25 -0.26 5.58 7.00
N GLN A 26 -0.07 5.93 8.26
CA GLN A 26 1.11 5.47 9.00
C GLN A 26 1.14 3.95 9.15
N SER A 27 0.00 3.34 9.51
CA SER A 27 -0.08 1.89 9.61
C SER A 27 0.14 1.23 8.25
N ALA A 28 -0.42 1.82 7.19
CA ALA A 28 -0.26 1.29 5.85
C ALA A 28 1.19 1.36 5.40
N VAL A 29 1.87 2.46 5.67
CA VAL A 29 3.28 2.62 5.33
C VAL A 29 4.13 1.60 6.08
N ARG A 30 3.80 1.37 7.34
CA ARG A 30 4.54 0.39 8.15
C ARG A 30 4.43 -1.01 7.56
N GLY A 31 3.23 -1.41 7.16
CA GLY A 31 3.03 -2.71 6.53
C GLY A 31 3.73 -2.81 5.18
N PHE A 32 3.68 -1.72 4.40
CA PHE A 32 4.36 -1.67 3.12
C PHE A 32 5.87 -1.75 3.31
N SER A 33 6.41 -1.03 4.28
CA SER A 33 7.84 -1.09 4.61
C SER A 33 8.27 -2.50 4.96
N PHE A 34 7.45 -3.21 5.74
CA PHE A 34 7.73 -4.58 6.10
C PHE A 34 7.79 -5.47 4.84
N ALA A 35 6.86 -5.28 3.92
CA ALA A 35 6.84 -6.06 2.69
C ALA A 35 8.05 -5.75 1.78
N ILE A 36 8.39 -4.47 1.66
CA ILE A 36 9.52 -4.03 0.84
C ILE A 36 10.83 -4.60 1.40
N ASN A 37 10.95 -4.68 2.71
CA ASN A 37 12.18 -5.13 3.35
C ASN A 37 12.18 -6.62 3.66
N GLY A 38 11.23 -7.36 3.08
CA GLY A 38 11.17 -8.82 3.25
C GLY A 38 12.41 -9.47 2.67
N ASN A 39 12.68 -10.68 3.13
CA ASN A 39 13.91 -11.36 2.78
C ASN A 39 13.96 -11.77 1.32
N GLU A 40 12.82 -12.09 0.75
CA GLU A 40 12.76 -12.63 -0.60
C GLU A 40 11.55 -12.08 -1.29
N GLY A 41 11.69 -11.87 -2.56
CA GLY A 41 10.56 -11.44 -3.36
C GLY A 41 10.92 -10.27 -4.23
N LEU A 42 10.02 -10.01 -5.17
CA LEU A 42 10.23 -8.99 -6.17
C LEU A 42 10.26 -7.59 -5.55
N MET A 43 9.47 -7.36 -4.52
CA MET A 43 9.43 -6.04 -3.88
C MET A 43 10.75 -5.70 -3.21
N ASN A 44 11.40 -6.71 -2.62
CA ASN A 44 12.71 -6.49 -2.01
C ASN A 44 13.79 -6.36 -3.08
N TYR A 45 13.65 -7.10 -4.15
CA TYR A 45 14.61 -7.08 -5.24
C TYR A 45 14.58 -5.76 -6.01
N SER A 46 13.39 -5.22 -6.23
CA SER A 46 13.22 -3.98 -7.01
C SER A 46 12.28 -3.01 -6.30
N PRO A 47 12.69 -2.48 -5.14
CA PRO A 47 11.78 -1.61 -4.39
C PRO A 47 11.37 -0.35 -5.15
N ALA A 48 12.20 0.10 -6.09
CA ALA A 48 11.87 1.29 -6.88
C ALA A 48 10.66 1.10 -7.79
N ASP A 49 10.27 -0.15 -8.05
CA ASP A 49 9.15 -0.43 -8.96
C ASP A 49 7.81 -0.45 -8.22
N PHE A 50 7.81 -0.35 -6.91
CA PHE A 50 6.58 -0.51 -6.14
C PHE A 50 6.24 0.73 -5.35
N ASP A 51 4.96 1.10 -5.38
CA ASP A 51 4.43 2.25 -4.65
C ASP A 51 3.17 1.85 -3.92
N LEU A 52 2.91 2.49 -2.78
CA LEU A 52 1.68 2.29 -2.03
C LEU A 52 0.74 3.43 -2.35
N PHE A 53 -0.46 3.11 -2.80
CA PHE A 53 -1.49 4.10 -3.12
C PHE A 53 -2.70 3.94 -2.22
N ARG A 54 -3.33 5.06 -1.89
CA ARG A 54 -4.64 5.05 -1.27
C ARG A 54 -5.66 5.20 -2.39
N ILE A 55 -6.63 4.28 -2.44
CA ILE A 55 -7.56 4.19 -3.56
C ILE A 55 -9.02 4.36 -3.16
N GLY A 56 -9.31 4.46 -1.89
CA GLY A 56 -10.70 4.63 -1.47
C GLY A 56 -10.87 4.52 0.02
N GLU A 57 -12.15 4.38 0.40
CA GLU A 57 -12.56 4.30 1.80
C GLU A 57 -13.65 3.25 1.92
N PHE A 58 -13.57 2.40 2.93
CA PHE A 58 -14.55 1.35 3.16
C PHE A 58 -15.27 1.60 4.47
N ASP A 59 -16.61 1.57 4.44
CA ASP A 59 -17.42 1.75 5.63
C ASP A 59 -17.86 0.38 6.13
N THR A 60 -17.40 0.02 7.33
CA THR A 60 -17.70 -1.29 7.89
C THR A 60 -19.15 -1.43 8.35
N GLU A 61 -19.86 -0.33 8.53
CA GLU A 61 -21.27 -0.41 8.95
C GLU A 61 -22.19 -0.67 7.79
N THR A 62 -21.88 -0.13 6.63
CA THR A 62 -22.76 -0.26 5.47
C THR A 62 -22.21 -1.20 4.41
N GLY A 63 -20.92 -1.53 4.46
CA GLY A 63 -20.25 -2.28 3.42
C GLY A 63 -19.98 -1.48 2.17
N SER A 64 -20.10 -0.17 2.25
CA SER A 64 -19.95 0.72 1.11
C SER A 64 -18.47 1.03 0.86
N PHE A 65 -18.05 0.97 -0.38
CA PHE A 65 -16.71 1.37 -0.79
C PHE A 65 -16.81 2.62 -1.66
N VAL A 66 -16.10 3.67 -1.26
CA VAL A 66 -16.08 4.93 -2.00
C VAL A 66 -14.70 5.07 -2.63
N PRO A 67 -14.60 4.98 -3.95
CA PRO A 67 -13.29 5.13 -4.60
C PRO A 67 -12.85 6.58 -4.63
N VAL A 68 -11.54 6.78 -4.61
CA VAL A 68 -10.95 8.10 -4.82
C VAL A 68 -9.93 7.98 -5.93
N VAL A 69 -9.55 9.09 -6.49
CA VAL A 69 -8.43 9.09 -7.44
C VAL A 69 -7.20 8.59 -6.67
N PRO A 70 -6.49 7.59 -7.17
CA PRO A 70 -5.37 7.03 -6.43
C PRO A 70 -4.34 8.08 -6.05
N VAL A 71 -3.95 8.06 -4.78
CA VAL A 71 -2.98 9.00 -4.22
C VAL A 71 -1.76 8.21 -3.78
N ASN A 72 -0.59 8.58 -4.27
CA ASN A 72 0.65 7.95 -3.87
C ASN A 72 0.95 8.30 -2.41
N VAL A 73 1.01 7.29 -1.55
CA VAL A 73 1.29 7.49 -0.14
C VAL A 73 2.79 7.42 0.10
N CYS A 74 3.47 6.46 -0.50
CA CYS A 74 4.92 6.38 -0.42
C CYS A 74 5.46 5.43 -1.49
N SER A 75 6.73 5.56 -1.79
CA SER A 75 7.40 4.67 -2.73
C SER A 75 8.21 3.63 -1.99
N GLY A 76 8.48 2.51 -2.67
CA GLY A 76 9.29 1.45 -2.07
C GLY A 76 10.69 1.93 -1.75
N VAL A 77 11.23 2.80 -2.57
CA VAL A 77 12.58 3.35 -2.34
C VAL A 77 12.64 4.11 -1.03
N SER A 78 11.58 4.85 -0.72
CA SER A 78 11.58 5.71 0.46
C SER A 78 11.58 4.92 1.77
N VAL A 79 11.14 3.66 1.74
CA VAL A 79 11.10 2.81 2.93
C VAL A 79 12.10 1.66 2.88
N PHE A 80 12.82 1.52 1.78
CA PHE A 80 13.78 0.44 1.63
C PHE A 80 14.94 0.64 2.60
N GLY A 81 15.27 -0.43 3.32
CA GLY A 81 16.35 -0.36 4.31
C GLY A 81 15.91 0.05 5.70
N ASP A 82 14.65 0.44 5.88
CA ASP A 82 14.13 0.75 7.21
C ASP A 82 14.12 -0.50 8.05
N LYS A 83 14.71 -0.42 9.23
CA LYS A 83 14.77 -1.55 10.16
C LYS A 83 14.22 -1.12 11.50
N LYS A 84 13.57 -2.04 12.17
CA LYS A 84 13.02 -1.77 13.49
C LYS A 84 13.70 -2.59 14.53
#